data_279831bede28494f4f6a5fc2336353b8
#
_entry.id   279831bede28494f4f6a5fc2336353b8
#
_cell.length_a   1.000
_cell.length_b   1.000
_cell.length_c   1.000
_cell.angle_alpha   90.00
_cell.angle_beta   90.00
_cell.angle_gamma   90.00
#
_symmetry.space_group_name_H-M   'P 1'
#
loop_
_entity.id
_entity.type
_entity.pdbx_description
1 polymer ?
#
loop_
_entity_poly.entity_id
_entity_poly.type
_entity_poly.pdbx_seq_one_letter_code
_entity_poly.pdbx_strand_id
1 'polypeptide(L)'
;MKKTVYLTSDHAAYDTKIEIAKILENEGYKVVIEGATNAETKTSYAEIGIQFAKQYIADKEKNKHLYVALCGSGIGISIALNRFKTIICARVTSEEEARLAKLHNNANILCFGGRLINAKDAVKMFHIWETTEYEGGRHDSRIETLNTVGEN
;
A
#
# COMPACT_ATOMS: atom_id res chain seq x y z
N MET A 1 15.70 14.39 0.92
CA MET A 1 15.26 13.52 2.02
C MET A 1 14.15 12.61 1.53
N LYS A 2 14.23 11.32 1.82
CA LYS A 2 13.20 10.37 1.40
C LYS A 2 11.94 10.50 2.26
N LYS A 3 10.80 10.15 1.67
CA LYS A 3 9.50 10.23 2.35
C LYS A 3 9.40 9.20 3.48
N THR A 4 8.48 9.45 4.40
CA THR A 4 8.09 8.48 5.41
C THR A 4 7.18 7.42 4.78
N VAL A 5 7.45 6.16 5.09
CA VAL A 5 6.65 5.02 4.64
C VAL A 5 5.88 4.45 5.82
N TYR A 6 4.55 4.46 5.73
CA TYR A 6 3.68 3.72 6.66
C TYR A 6 3.46 2.33 6.08
N LEU A 7 3.78 1.31 6.87
CA LEU A 7 3.83 -0.07 6.43
C LEU A 7 3.06 -0.96 7.40
N THR A 8 1.98 -1.56 6.94
CA THR A 8 1.12 -2.42 7.75
C THR A 8 0.96 -3.81 7.17
N SER A 9 0.63 -4.76 8.02
CA SER A 9 0.25 -6.11 7.59
C SER A 9 -0.58 -6.83 8.63
N ASP A 10 -1.28 -7.90 8.19
CA ASP A 10 -1.79 -8.91 9.10
C ASP A 10 -0.65 -9.85 9.54
N HIS A 11 -0.98 -10.84 10.37
CA HIS A 11 0.00 -11.81 10.88
C HIS A 11 0.65 -12.64 9.76
N ALA A 12 -0.10 -12.95 8.70
CA ALA A 12 0.37 -13.82 7.61
C ALA A 12 1.53 -13.18 6.83
N ALA A 13 1.58 -11.86 6.76
CA ALA A 13 2.62 -11.13 6.05
C ALA A 13 3.60 -10.43 6.99
N TYR A 14 3.59 -10.78 8.27
CA TYR A 14 4.44 -10.10 9.25
C TYR A 14 5.92 -10.18 8.90
N ASP A 15 6.42 -11.37 8.61
CA ASP A 15 7.86 -11.56 8.32
C ASP A 15 8.28 -10.78 7.08
N THR A 16 7.48 -10.84 6.02
CA THR A 16 7.76 -10.09 4.79
C THR A 16 7.74 -8.58 5.05
N LYS A 17 6.79 -8.11 5.85
CA LYS A 17 6.73 -6.70 6.24
C LYS A 17 8.01 -6.25 6.93
N ILE A 18 8.51 -7.02 7.89
CA ILE A 18 9.72 -6.68 8.63
C ILE A 18 10.94 -6.65 7.71
N GLU A 19 11.04 -7.60 6.77
CA GLU A 19 12.12 -7.61 5.79
C GLU A 19 12.06 -6.39 4.87
N ILE A 20 10.87 -6.03 4.40
CA ILE A 20 10.68 -4.81 3.59
C ILE A 20 11.13 -3.58 4.37
N ALA A 21 10.71 -3.49 5.64
CA ALA A 21 11.09 -2.35 6.50
C ALA A 21 12.60 -2.21 6.61
N LYS A 22 13.31 -3.31 6.83
CA LYS A 22 14.77 -3.29 6.93
C LYS A 22 15.44 -2.78 5.67
N ILE A 23 14.98 -3.26 4.51
CA ILE A 23 15.54 -2.83 3.22
C ILE A 23 15.29 -1.33 3.02
N LEU A 24 14.08 -0.86 3.26
CA LEU A 24 13.73 0.55 3.07
C LEU A 24 14.48 1.46 4.05
N GLU A 25 14.62 1.04 5.31
CA GLU A 25 15.40 1.80 6.30
C GLU A 25 16.87 1.92 5.88
N ASN A 26 17.46 0.83 5.38
CA ASN A 26 18.84 0.84 4.87
C ASN A 26 18.99 1.77 3.66
N GLU A 27 17.91 2.01 2.92
CA GLU A 27 17.90 2.93 1.79
C GLU A 27 17.62 4.39 2.19
N GLY A 28 17.40 4.63 3.48
CA GLY A 28 17.21 5.98 4.00
C GLY A 28 15.77 6.42 4.22
N TYR A 29 14.79 5.54 4.02
CA TYR A 29 13.40 5.87 4.34
C TYR A 29 13.18 5.80 5.85
N LYS A 30 12.32 6.67 6.36
CA LYS A 30 11.76 6.50 7.69
C LYS A 30 10.56 5.57 7.54
N VAL A 31 10.61 4.41 8.20
CA VAL A 31 9.52 3.43 8.12
C VAL A 31 8.79 3.38 9.46
N VAL A 32 7.46 3.58 9.40
CA VAL A 32 6.58 3.42 10.56
C VAL A 32 5.87 2.08 10.38
N ILE A 33 6.23 1.12 11.23
CA ILE A 33 5.70 -0.25 11.16
C ILE A 33 4.44 -0.35 11.99
N GLU A 34 3.35 -0.81 11.38
CA GLU A 34 2.04 -0.89 12.00
C GLU A 34 1.41 -2.27 11.76
N GLY A 35 0.22 -2.48 12.33
CA GLY A 35 -0.52 -3.73 12.17
C GLY A 35 -0.01 -4.83 13.06
N ALA A 36 0.04 -6.07 12.54
CA ALA A 36 0.46 -7.24 13.31
C ALA A 36 1.84 -7.05 13.92
N THR A 37 2.00 -7.47 15.16
CA THR A 37 3.25 -7.35 15.93
C THR A 37 4.07 -8.65 15.98
N ASN A 38 3.50 -9.73 15.45
CA ASN A 38 4.18 -11.02 15.33
C ASN A 38 3.46 -11.88 14.28
N ALA A 39 4.01 -13.02 13.92
CA ALA A 39 3.47 -13.90 12.90
C ALA A 39 2.48 -14.94 13.47
N GLU A 40 2.47 -15.14 14.78
CA GLU A 40 1.71 -16.23 15.41
C GLU A 40 0.31 -15.82 15.84
N THR A 41 0.14 -14.60 16.34
CA THR A 41 -1.15 -14.10 16.81
C THR A 41 -2.02 -13.73 15.61
N LYS A 42 -3.13 -14.43 15.45
CA LYS A 42 -4.05 -14.17 14.34
C LYS A 42 -4.64 -12.77 14.43
N THR A 43 -4.64 -12.09 13.31
CA THR A 43 -5.22 -10.76 13.15
C THR A 43 -6.15 -10.76 11.94
N SER A 44 -7.01 -9.77 11.87
CA SER A 44 -7.95 -9.64 10.73
C SER A 44 -7.40 -8.64 9.71
N TYR A 45 -7.18 -9.10 8.48
CA TYR A 45 -6.81 -8.19 7.39
C TYR A 45 -7.87 -7.10 7.19
N ALA A 46 -9.13 -7.43 7.48
CA ALA A 46 -10.24 -6.47 7.33
C ALA A 46 -10.12 -5.34 8.35
N GLU A 47 -9.92 -5.68 9.63
CA GLU A 47 -9.76 -4.67 10.68
C GLU A 47 -8.51 -3.83 10.47
N ILE A 48 -7.39 -4.47 10.15
CA ILE A 48 -6.13 -3.79 9.90
C ILE A 48 -6.24 -2.86 8.68
N GLY A 49 -6.86 -3.34 7.61
CA GLY A 49 -7.07 -2.54 6.40
C GLY A 49 -7.96 -1.32 6.65
N ILE A 50 -9.05 -1.50 7.40
CA ILE A 50 -9.95 -0.39 7.75
C ILE A 50 -9.23 0.64 8.62
N GLN A 51 -8.44 0.21 9.60
CA GLN A 51 -7.65 1.11 10.43
C GLN A 51 -6.65 1.92 9.60
N PHE A 52 -5.97 1.24 8.68
CA PHE A 52 -5.01 1.88 7.80
C PHE A 52 -5.67 2.89 6.86
N ALA A 53 -6.85 2.55 6.35
CA ALA A 53 -7.66 3.45 5.53
C ALA A 53 -8.02 4.72 6.28
N LYS A 54 -8.49 4.59 7.51
CA LYS A 54 -8.87 5.73 8.35
C LYS A 54 -7.66 6.60 8.67
N GLN A 55 -6.51 5.99 8.90
CA GLN A 55 -5.26 6.71 9.12
C GLN A 55 -4.87 7.53 7.89
N TYR A 56 -4.94 6.93 6.70
CA TYR A 56 -4.65 7.62 5.45
C TYR A 56 -5.58 8.82 5.25
N ILE A 57 -6.87 8.62 5.45
CA ILE A 57 -7.87 9.69 5.27
C ILE A 57 -7.63 10.85 6.24
N ALA A 58 -7.26 10.54 7.48
CA ALA A 58 -7.02 11.53 8.53
C ALA A 58 -5.66 12.23 8.38
N ASP A 59 -4.75 11.69 7.60
CA ASP A 59 -3.40 12.22 7.43
C ASP A 59 -3.44 13.50 6.59
N LYS A 60 -3.20 14.62 7.23
CA LYS A 60 -3.21 15.94 6.57
C LYS A 60 -1.99 16.13 5.67
N GLU A 61 -0.97 15.31 5.84
CA GLU A 61 0.26 15.37 5.04
C GLU A 61 0.43 14.13 4.14
N LYS A 62 -0.69 13.47 3.80
CA LYS A 62 -0.63 12.22 3.03
C LYS A 62 0.15 12.33 1.71
N ASN A 63 0.22 13.53 1.14
CA ASN A 63 1.00 13.75 -0.08
C ASN A 63 2.51 13.67 0.13
N LYS A 64 2.95 13.73 1.39
CA LYS A 64 4.36 13.62 1.77
C LYS A 64 4.70 12.24 2.29
N HIS A 65 3.72 11.35 2.39
CA HIS A 65 3.88 10.02 2.96
C HIS A 65 3.55 8.94 1.93
N LEU A 66 4.13 7.76 2.14
CA LEU A 66 3.89 6.58 1.30
C LEU A 66 3.20 5.51 2.14
N TYR A 67 2.16 4.91 1.60
CA TYR A 67 1.35 3.91 2.31
C TYR A 67 1.45 2.55 1.61
N VAL A 68 1.87 1.54 2.34
CA VAL A 68 2.06 0.17 1.83
C VAL A 68 1.42 -0.82 2.79
N ALA A 69 0.65 -1.75 2.25
CA ALA A 69 -0.08 -2.73 3.05
C ALA A 69 0.14 -4.15 2.52
N LEU A 70 0.15 -5.13 3.41
CA LEU A 70 0.27 -6.54 3.05
C LEU A 70 -0.73 -7.40 3.84
N CYS A 71 -1.20 -8.46 3.23
CA CYS A 71 -1.77 -9.60 3.93
C CYS A 71 -1.24 -10.86 3.24
N GLY A 72 -1.72 -12.03 3.56
CA GLY A 72 -1.22 -13.26 2.97
C GLY A 72 -1.19 -13.24 1.45
N SER A 73 -2.29 -12.86 0.82
CA SER A 73 -2.42 -12.76 -0.64
C SER A 73 -2.41 -11.32 -1.15
N GLY A 74 -2.57 -10.35 -0.27
CA GLY A 74 -2.78 -8.95 -0.63
C GLY A 74 -4.21 -8.65 -1.09
N ILE A 75 -5.00 -9.67 -1.39
CA ILE A 75 -6.34 -9.51 -1.94
C ILE A 75 -7.31 -8.96 -0.89
N GLY A 76 -7.39 -9.62 0.26
CA GLY A 76 -8.33 -9.23 1.31
C GLY A 76 -8.12 -7.82 1.81
N ILE A 77 -6.88 -7.46 2.11
CA ILE A 77 -6.58 -6.12 2.62
C ILE A 77 -6.82 -5.05 1.56
N SER A 78 -6.58 -5.35 0.28
CA SER A 78 -6.87 -4.39 -0.79
C SER A 78 -8.38 -4.14 -0.93
N ILE A 79 -9.20 -5.17 -0.73
CA ILE A 79 -10.65 -5.02 -0.72
C ILE A 79 -11.09 -4.09 0.41
N ALA A 80 -10.54 -4.31 1.62
CA ALA A 80 -10.84 -3.47 2.78
C ALA A 80 -10.48 -1.99 2.54
N LEU A 81 -9.29 -1.75 1.99
CA LEU A 81 -8.80 -0.40 1.71
C LEU A 81 -9.64 0.31 0.66
N ASN A 82 -10.01 -0.39 -0.40
CA ASN A 82 -10.77 0.21 -1.51
C ASN A 82 -12.25 0.48 -1.19
N ARG A 83 -12.70 0.19 0.03
CA ARG A 83 -14.06 0.53 0.48
C ARG A 83 -14.22 2.02 0.78
N PHE A 84 -13.14 2.76 0.89
CA PHE A 84 -13.15 4.16 1.32
C PHE A 84 -12.96 5.12 0.15
N LYS A 85 -13.68 6.23 0.18
CA LYS A 85 -13.55 7.29 -0.83
C LYS A 85 -12.10 7.78 -0.87
N THR A 86 -11.64 8.08 -2.04
CA THR A 86 -10.30 8.61 -2.33
C THR A 86 -9.14 7.63 -2.15
N ILE A 87 -9.39 6.44 -1.60
CA ILE A 87 -8.36 5.40 -1.54
C ILE A 87 -8.42 4.59 -2.83
N ILE A 88 -7.29 4.54 -3.52
CA ILE A 88 -7.07 3.70 -4.67
C ILE A 88 -5.88 2.82 -4.32
N CYS A 89 -6.20 1.63 -3.82
CA CYS A 89 -5.19 0.65 -3.43
C CYS A 89 -5.00 -0.34 -4.58
N ALA A 90 -3.76 -0.47 -5.02
CA ALA A 90 -3.41 -1.43 -6.06
C ALA A 90 -2.64 -2.61 -5.46
N ARG A 91 -3.21 -3.80 -5.61
CA ARG A 91 -2.54 -5.05 -5.28
C ARG A 91 -1.72 -5.46 -6.50
N VAL A 92 -0.40 -5.48 -6.37
CA VAL A 92 0.50 -5.71 -7.50
C VAL A 92 1.33 -6.98 -7.31
N THR A 93 1.60 -7.66 -8.41
CA THR A 93 2.38 -8.90 -8.45
C THR A 93 3.52 -8.84 -9.46
N SER A 94 3.66 -7.74 -10.20
CA SER A 94 4.71 -7.57 -11.20
C SER A 94 5.15 -6.11 -11.26
N GLU A 95 6.33 -5.90 -11.83
CA GLU A 95 6.86 -4.56 -12.03
C GLU A 95 5.96 -3.74 -12.95
N GLU A 96 5.41 -4.37 -14.00
CA GLU A 96 4.50 -3.70 -14.92
C GLU A 96 3.22 -3.25 -14.20
N GLU A 97 2.65 -4.11 -13.35
CA GLU A 97 1.47 -3.73 -12.56
C GLU A 97 1.76 -2.55 -11.63
N ALA A 98 2.94 -2.55 -10.99
CA ALA A 98 3.34 -1.44 -10.12
C ALA A 98 3.43 -0.13 -10.89
N ARG A 99 3.97 -0.18 -12.11
CA ARG A 99 4.07 0.98 -13.00
C ARG A 99 2.69 1.48 -13.40
N LEU A 100 1.82 0.58 -13.88
CA LEU A 100 0.48 0.91 -14.32
C LEU A 100 -0.40 1.43 -13.19
N ALA A 101 -0.22 0.89 -11.99
CA ALA A 101 -0.97 1.34 -10.81
C ALA A 101 -0.82 2.85 -10.58
N LYS A 102 0.38 3.38 -10.76
CA LYS A 102 0.62 4.82 -10.66
C LYS A 102 0.27 5.53 -11.96
N LEU A 103 0.79 5.05 -13.08
CA LEU A 103 0.68 5.73 -14.38
C LEU A 103 -0.78 5.96 -14.78
N HIS A 104 -1.64 4.97 -14.63
CA HIS A 104 -3.04 5.01 -15.06
C HIS A 104 -4.03 5.31 -13.94
N ASN A 105 -3.80 4.78 -12.74
CA ASN A 105 -4.78 4.84 -11.67
C ASN A 105 -4.40 5.77 -10.53
N ASN A 106 -3.20 6.31 -10.55
CA ASN A 106 -2.69 7.17 -9.49
C ASN A 106 -2.88 6.53 -8.11
N ALA A 107 -2.58 5.24 -8.02
CA ALA A 107 -2.78 4.48 -6.79
C ALA A 107 -2.03 5.14 -5.63
N ASN A 108 -2.73 5.36 -4.54
CA ASN A 108 -2.18 6.04 -3.37
C ASN A 108 -1.81 5.09 -2.23
N ILE A 109 -2.19 3.81 -2.35
CA ILE A 109 -1.73 2.76 -1.45
C ILE A 109 -1.31 1.56 -2.30
N LEU A 110 -0.12 1.04 -2.04
CA LEU A 110 0.39 -0.14 -2.72
C LEU A 110 0.21 -1.36 -1.82
N CYS A 111 -0.18 -2.50 -2.39
CA CYS A 111 -0.48 -3.69 -1.62
C CYS A 111 0.21 -4.92 -2.20
N PHE A 112 0.73 -5.77 -1.32
CA PHE A 112 1.40 -7.02 -1.69
C PHE A 112 0.85 -8.21 -0.92
N GLY A 113 0.99 -9.40 -1.51
CA GLY A 113 0.74 -10.66 -0.81
C GLY A 113 2.04 -11.21 -0.22
N GLY A 114 2.15 -11.20 1.12
CA GLY A 114 3.38 -11.63 1.78
C GLY A 114 3.75 -13.09 1.58
N ARG A 115 2.77 -13.94 1.23
CA ARG A 115 3.02 -15.35 0.90
C ARG A 115 3.36 -15.58 -0.57
N LEU A 116 3.18 -14.56 -1.41
CA LEU A 116 3.29 -14.67 -2.86
C LEU A 116 4.51 -13.97 -3.43
N ILE A 117 5.12 -13.08 -2.65
CA ILE A 117 6.26 -12.28 -3.09
C ILE A 117 7.28 -12.17 -1.96
N ASN A 118 8.56 -12.17 -2.31
CA ASN A 118 9.61 -11.90 -1.32
C ASN A 118 9.82 -10.38 -1.16
N ALA A 119 10.46 -10.01 -0.06
CA ALA A 119 10.65 -8.60 0.28
C ALA A 119 11.47 -7.85 -0.77
N LYS A 120 12.47 -8.50 -1.34
CA LYS A 120 13.35 -7.88 -2.33
C LYS A 120 12.57 -7.47 -3.59
N ASP A 121 11.70 -8.35 -4.08
CA ASP A 121 10.87 -8.07 -5.25
C ASP A 121 9.81 -7.01 -4.92
N ALA A 122 9.23 -7.07 -3.71
CA ALA A 122 8.28 -6.07 -3.25
C ALA A 122 8.90 -4.67 -3.24
N VAL A 123 10.13 -4.55 -2.78
CA VAL A 123 10.85 -3.27 -2.76
C VAL A 123 11.11 -2.76 -4.18
N LYS A 124 11.43 -3.63 -5.12
CA LYS A 124 11.58 -3.23 -6.53
C LYS A 124 10.27 -2.64 -7.06
N MET A 125 9.15 -3.29 -6.80
CA MET A 125 7.84 -2.80 -7.22
C MET A 125 7.48 -1.49 -6.51
N PHE A 126 7.81 -1.37 -5.24
CA PHE A 126 7.63 -0.15 -4.47
C PHE A 126 8.36 1.02 -5.14
N HIS A 127 9.62 0.84 -5.53
CA HIS A 127 10.39 1.89 -6.19
C HIS A 127 9.78 2.31 -7.52
N ILE A 128 9.32 1.35 -8.31
CA ILE A 128 8.67 1.62 -9.59
C ILE A 128 7.41 2.46 -9.37
N TRP A 129 6.56 2.04 -8.43
CA TRP A 129 5.35 2.77 -8.10
C TRP A 129 5.64 4.19 -7.59
N GLU A 130 6.61 4.32 -6.67
CA GLU A 130 6.96 5.61 -6.10
C GLU A 130 7.49 6.59 -7.14
N THR A 131 8.31 6.12 -8.06
CA THR A 131 9.02 6.98 -9.04
C THR A 131 8.27 7.18 -10.34
N THR A 132 7.18 6.46 -10.58
CA THR A 132 6.37 6.65 -11.78
C THR A 132 5.46 7.86 -11.59
N GLU A 133 5.40 8.73 -12.58
CA GLU A 133 4.49 9.87 -12.57
C GLU A 133 3.13 9.49 -13.14
N TYR A 134 2.07 9.98 -12.52
CA TYR A 134 0.71 9.79 -13.02
C TYR A 134 0.55 10.49 -14.36
N GLU A 135 0.03 9.76 -15.35
CA GLU A 135 -0.13 10.26 -16.71
C GLU A 135 -1.22 11.34 -16.83
N GLY A 136 -2.28 11.23 -16.06
CA GLY A 136 -3.43 12.15 -16.15
C GLY A 136 -4.25 11.93 -17.40
N GLY A 137 -4.71 13.02 -18.00
CA GLY A 137 -5.45 12.99 -19.28
C GLY A 137 -6.75 12.20 -19.17
N ARG A 138 -6.90 11.17 -20.02
CA ARG A 138 -8.12 10.36 -20.09
C ARG A 138 -8.46 9.62 -18.79
N HIS A 139 -7.48 9.46 -17.89
CA HIS A 139 -7.67 8.75 -16.63
C HIS A 139 -8.34 9.62 -15.56
N ASP A 140 -8.24 10.94 -15.64
CA ASP A 140 -8.76 11.86 -14.63
C ASP A 140 -10.25 11.66 -14.37
N SER A 141 -11.06 11.62 -15.43
CA SER A 141 -12.52 11.46 -15.28
C SER A 141 -12.89 10.12 -14.65
N ARG A 142 -12.12 9.08 -14.92
CA ARG A 142 -12.35 7.75 -14.37
C ARG A 142 -12.06 7.73 -12.87
N ILE A 143 -10.97 8.35 -12.46
CA ILE A 143 -10.59 8.45 -11.05
C ILE A 143 -11.61 9.30 -10.29
N GLU A 144 -12.05 10.42 -10.87
CA GLU A 144 -13.09 11.26 -10.29
C GLU A 144 -14.39 10.47 -10.05
N THR A 145 -14.78 9.64 -11.02
CA THR A 145 -15.96 8.78 -10.87
C THR A 145 -15.77 7.80 -9.71
N LEU A 146 -14.62 7.14 -9.62
CA LEU A 146 -14.33 6.22 -8.52
C LEU A 146 -14.40 6.92 -7.15
N ASN A 147 -13.96 8.16 -7.09
CA ASN A 147 -13.94 8.92 -5.84
C ASN A 147 -15.31 9.39 -5.37
N THR A 148 -16.38 9.17 -6.14
CA THR A 148 -17.75 9.50 -5.73
C THR A 148 -18.38 8.43 -4.84
N VAL A 149 -17.81 7.24 -4.77
CA VAL A 149 -18.38 6.11 -4.01
C VAL A 149 -17.43 5.65 -2.91
N GLY A 150 -17.99 5.07 -1.87
CA GLY A 150 -17.25 4.50 -0.75
C GLY A 150 -17.54 5.22 0.57
N GLU A 151 -16.98 4.65 1.63
CA GLU A 151 -17.07 5.23 2.99
C GLU A 151 -16.19 6.47 3.10
N ASN A 152 -16.58 7.34 3.99
CA ASN A 152 -15.78 8.54 4.31
C ASN A 152 -14.74 8.26 5.39
#